data_ec2539c1c5e067af77cf435e8f759bd8
#
_entry.id   ec2539c1c5e067af77cf435e8f759bd8
#
_cell.length_a   1.000
_cell.length_b   1.000
_cell.length_c   1.000
_cell.angle_alpha   90.00
_cell.angle_beta   90.00
_cell.angle_gamma   90.00
#
_symmetry.space_group_name_H-M   'P 1'
#
loop_
_entity.id
_entity.type
_entity.pdbx_description
1 polymer ?
#
loop_
_entity_poly.entity_id
_entity_poly.type
_entity_poly.pdbx_seq_one_letter_code
_entity_poly.pdbx_strand_id
1 'polypeptide(L)'
;MTDPTDDPAGTPIEGPTDGAAVGPPGSPADGRAGGAGVGGWAPRGALIFLVVALLVVALAALLRPSWFGADPADDVAPDRRFRTTLLDLGVEDGIRLSDDNGTSASFTLPVPVDSRLEDPVLRLRGTTEVAESGTVFLRVLVDGVAAYVAELPRGTKDLDADVDLPASSVRDGQVQVQVRLTGNLGQRRCNLTTDLGSLVVLDPKRTRVLGELDERLQTVRDQVADLAHEVTLVLPGKPDQKWFELAARLGAFLTQQGHVIDFADKVPKHPGSLVLLGSLEDLADLGWNPVDGDGTVQAGQKGDRPVLGVIEPAADVVPTFMTTDVVRTADTGVASPRTVDLEQLEGKQVTLNDLGVDTPVVPITDRRSWRVPYTLADLPGGSVPTALRLDMLVPPTVDDARWWVQVRLNDDLAQSIQLPGAGRQRVTATLPAGAELLRNEVVITLLRDRDVGGCDVRQTSYDVQLLPASALVLGGTGAGLTTVPATFADGFDVILPTAALDDPTVSLDALVPTLAEFSGWRRNTAFDWDAAPSARPFLLFGDTPPELSPLVTVADGRITSTGLDISTFAQGLVVQTVRSQTQAGLIVTPVGEPGPDVPDYGREVARLVADGPSVIVNADGRVVSVPAVRAESGG
;
A
#
# COMPACT_ATOMS: atom_id res chain seq x y z
N MET A 1 -7.53 -23.28 -56.39
CA MET A 1 -6.64 -23.76 -57.45
C MET A 1 -5.25 -23.63 -56.92
N THR A 2 -4.65 -24.82 -56.67
CA THR A 2 -3.27 -25.23 -56.50
C THR A 2 -2.57 -24.90 -55.17
N ASP A 3 -2.65 -25.86 -54.27
CA ASP A 3 -1.57 -26.34 -53.42
C ASP A 3 -0.45 -27.00 -54.30
N PRO A 4 0.81 -27.03 -53.92
CA PRO A 4 1.27 -28.13 -53.08
C PRO A 4 2.45 -27.85 -52.14
N THR A 5 2.42 -28.50 -50.99
CA THR A 5 3.45 -29.36 -50.32
C THR A 5 4.92 -29.16 -50.70
N ASP A 6 5.77 -28.96 -49.67
CA ASP A 6 6.93 -29.84 -49.43
C ASP A 6 7.53 -29.55 -48.02
N ASP A 7 7.56 -30.64 -47.27
CA ASP A 7 8.33 -30.83 -46.06
C ASP A 7 9.71 -31.41 -46.46
N PRO A 8 10.80 -31.12 -45.78
CA PRO A 8 11.64 -32.25 -45.41
C PRO A 8 12.13 -32.27 -43.95
N ALA A 9 11.94 -33.41 -43.36
CA ALA A 9 12.53 -33.99 -42.19
C ALA A 9 14.06 -33.72 -42.04
N GLY A 10 14.47 -33.38 -40.83
CA GLY A 10 15.89 -33.32 -40.39
C GLY A 10 16.07 -33.90 -39.00
N THR A 11 16.53 -35.11 -38.98
CA THR A 11 17.20 -35.97 -38.01
C THR A 11 17.58 -35.43 -36.61
N PRO A 12 17.47 -36.31 -35.58
CA PRO A 12 17.89 -36.03 -34.20
C PRO A 12 19.40 -36.30 -34.01
N ILE A 13 20.02 -35.46 -33.21
CA ILE A 13 21.40 -35.68 -32.75
C ILE A 13 21.37 -36.31 -31.37
N GLU A 14 21.96 -37.49 -31.32
CA GLU A 14 22.23 -38.31 -30.13
C GLU A 14 23.19 -37.59 -29.17
N GLY A 15 22.90 -37.72 -27.87
CA GLY A 15 23.85 -37.39 -26.78
C GLY A 15 24.72 -38.61 -26.46
N PRO A 16 25.88 -38.46 -25.89
CA PRO A 16 26.61 -39.56 -25.28
C PRO A 16 26.32 -39.67 -23.78
N THR A 17 25.95 -40.87 -23.43
CA THR A 17 25.95 -41.51 -22.11
C THR A 17 27.37 -41.91 -21.70
N ASP A 18 27.49 -42.21 -20.43
CA ASP A 18 28.54 -42.92 -19.69
C ASP A 18 29.53 -42.02 -18.95
N GLY A 19 29.82 -42.21 -17.71
CA GLY A 19 29.62 -43.34 -16.84
C GLY A 19 30.42 -43.19 -15.55
N ALA A 20 30.13 -44.05 -14.67
CA ALA A 20 30.98 -44.53 -13.57
C ALA A 20 30.89 -43.87 -12.21
N ALA A 21 30.11 -44.53 -11.40
CA ALA A 21 30.21 -44.57 -9.94
C ALA A 21 31.56 -45.20 -9.49
N VAL A 22 32.19 -44.61 -8.50
CA VAL A 22 33.20 -45.29 -7.68
C VAL A 22 32.85 -45.05 -6.21
N GLY A 23 32.59 -46.17 -5.54
CA GLY A 23 32.29 -46.24 -4.11
C GLY A 23 33.55 -46.24 -3.24
N PRO A 24 33.38 -46.18 -1.93
CA PRO A 24 34.46 -45.99 -0.96
C PRO A 24 35.14 -47.31 -0.53
N PRO A 25 36.35 -47.26 -0.03
CA PRO A 25 36.82 -48.28 0.87
C PRO A 25 37.19 -47.72 2.27
N GLY A 26 36.60 -48.26 3.35
CA GLY A 26 37.30 -49.20 4.21
C GLY A 26 38.18 -48.55 5.27
N SER A 27 37.66 -48.50 6.50
CA SER A 27 38.50 -48.43 7.68
C SER A 27 39.34 -49.70 7.86
N PRO A 28 40.45 -49.57 8.57
CA PRO A 28 40.66 -50.50 9.65
C PRO A 28 41.09 -49.85 10.97
N ALA A 29 40.82 -50.64 11.99
CA ALA A 29 40.94 -50.42 13.39
C ALA A 29 42.38 -50.56 13.94
N ASP A 30 42.51 -50.12 15.22
CA ASP A 30 43.41 -50.57 16.27
C ASP A 30 44.89 -50.18 16.24
N GLY A 31 45.25 -49.48 17.31
CA GLY A 31 46.63 -49.28 17.74
C GLY A 31 46.73 -48.56 19.09
N ARG A 32 46.97 -49.36 20.12
CA ARG A 32 47.10 -49.00 21.55
C ARG A 32 48.24 -48.05 21.88
N ALA A 33 47.96 -47.27 22.91
CA ALA A 33 48.80 -47.01 24.09
C ALA A 33 50.06 -46.12 23.97
N GLY A 34 50.08 -45.07 24.73
CA GLY A 34 51.29 -44.36 25.08
C GLY A 34 50.96 -43.10 25.89
N GLY A 35 50.89 -43.20 27.22
CA GLY A 35 50.74 -42.09 28.10
C GLY A 35 52.01 -41.24 28.15
N ALA A 36 51.85 -39.92 28.13
CA ALA A 36 52.81 -38.97 28.67
C ALA A 36 52.05 -37.74 29.15
N GLY A 37 52.12 -37.48 30.44
CA GLY A 37 51.58 -36.30 31.08
C GLY A 37 52.26 -35.04 30.56
N VAL A 38 51.45 -34.06 30.20
CA VAL A 38 51.92 -32.70 29.97
C VAL A 38 51.14 -31.75 30.85
N GLY A 39 51.91 -31.06 31.66
CA GLY A 39 51.51 -30.18 32.70
C GLY A 39 50.59 -29.03 32.28
N GLY A 40 49.77 -28.66 33.22
CA GLY A 40 48.78 -27.60 33.18
C GLY A 40 49.33 -26.19 32.94
N TRP A 41 49.20 -25.76 31.69
CA TRP A 41 49.40 -24.35 31.33
C TRP A 41 48.26 -23.79 30.41
N ALA A 42 47.21 -24.54 30.17
CA ALA A 42 46.12 -24.17 29.29
C ALA A 42 45.08 -23.16 29.82
N PRO A 43 44.82 -22.94 31.14
CA PRO A 43 43.69 -22.07 31.49
C PRO A 43 44.00 -20.56 31.48
N ARG A 44 45.25 -20.14 31.63
CA ARG A 44 45.58 -18.71 31.73
C ARG A 44 45.62 -18.01 30.34
N GLY A 45 46.09 -18.68 29.32
CA GLY A 45 46.09 -18.16 27.95
C GLY A 45 44.69 -18.01 27.35
N ALA A 46 43.82 -18.99 27.61
CA ALA A 46 42.42 -18.97 27.20
C ALA A 46 41.62 -17.82 27.86
N LEU A 47 41.91 -17.57 29.14
CA LEU A 47 41.24 -16.49 29.90
C LEU A 47 41.70 -15.09 29.40
N ILE A 48 42.97 -14.93 29.09
CA ILE A 48 43.51 -13.68 28.51
C ILE A 48 42.93 -13.46 27.12
N PHE A 49 42.83 -14.51 26.30
CA PHE A 49 42.21 -14.41 24.95
C PHE A 49 40.73 -14.06 25.04
N LEU A 50 39.99 -14.63 25.96
CA LEU A 50 38.56 -14.34 26.19
C LEU A 50 38.36 -12.91 26.67
N VAL A 51 39.22 -12.41 27.58
CA VAL A 51 39.14 -11.01 28.05
C VAL A 51 39.49 -10.02 26.92
N VAL A 52 40.50 -10.33 26.12
CA VAL A 52 40.86 -9.49 24.94
C VAL A 52 39.74 -9.53 23.89
N ALA A 53 39.16 -10.69 23.62
CA ALA A 53 38.02 -10.81 22.70
C ALA A 53 36.79 -10.03 23.20
N LEU A 54 36.44 -10.10 24.47
CA LEU A 54 35.39 -9.31 25.10
C LEU A 54 35.67 -7.80 25.05
N LEU A 55 36.93 -7.39 25.28
CA LEU A 55 37.33 -5.99 25.17
C LEU A 55 37.24 -5.48 23.73
N VAL A 56 37.59 -6.30 22.73
CA VAL A 56 37.45 -5.94 21.30
C VAL A 56 35.99 -5.84 20.91
N VAL A 57 35.13 -6.77 21.38
CA VAL A 57 33.68 -6.72 21.15
C VAL A 57 33.06 -5.50 21.85
N ALA A 58 33.46 -5.22 23.11
CA ALA A 58 32.99 -4.03 23.82
C ALA A 58 33.45 -2.72 23.15
N LEU A 59 34.68 -2.69 22.63
CA LEU A 59 35.19 -1.53 21.88
C LEU A 59 34.50 -1.39 20.52
N ALA A 60 34.21 -2.48 19.83
CA ALA A 60 33.45 -2.49 18.59
C ALA A 60 32.00 -2.04 18.83
N ALA A 61 31.38 -2.44 19.94
CA ALA A 61 30.04 -1.99 20.34
C ALA A 61 30.02 -0.49 20.68
N LEU A 62 31.06 0.04 21.29
CA LEU A 62 31.21 1.47 21.57
C LEU A 62 31.49 2.32 20.32
N LEU A 63 32.21 1.75 19.36
CA LEU A 63 32.59 2.47 18.11
C LEU A 63 31.57 2.34 16.98
N ARG A 64 30.73 1.29 17.01
CA ARG A 64 29.67 1.04 16.03
C ARG A 64 28.51 0.30 16.68
N PRO A 65 27.66 1.01 17.45
CA PRO A 65 26.50 0.40 18.10
C PRO A 65 25.52 -0.24 17.12
N SER A 66 25.43 0.25 15.89
CA SER A 66 24.58 -0.32 14.83
C SER A 66 24.92 -1.77 14.42
N TRP A 67 26.12 -2.27 14.74
CA TRP A 67 26.48 -3.67 14.47
C TRP A 67 25.82 -4.67 15.42
N PHE A 68 25.32 -4.20 16.55
CA PHE A 68 24.67 -5.02 17.57
C PHE A 68 23.14 -4.86 17.56
N GLY A 69 22.60 -4.18 16.56
CA GLY A 69 21.14 -4.05 16.39
C GLY A 69 20.44 -3.15 17.40
N ALA A 70 21.19 -2.50 18.29
CA ALA A 70 20.63 -1.46 19.16
C ALA A 70 20.47 -0.17 18.32
N ASP A 71 19.25 0.18 18.01
CA ASP A 71 18.91 1.48 17.43
C ASP A 71 19.14 2.53 18.53
N PRO A 72 19.89 3.64 18.29
CA PRO A 72 20.04 4.71 19.29
C PRO A 72 18.72 5.23 19.86
N ALA A 73 17.64 5.07 19.08
CA ALA A 73 16.28 5.37 19.53
C ALA A 73 15.77 4.42 20.64
N ASP A 74 16.44 3.30 20.92
CA ASP A 74 15.99 2.36 21.97
C ASP A 74 16.25 2.86 23.39
N ASP A 75 17.06 3.90 23.56
CA ASP A 75 17.31 4.53 24.87
C ASP A 75 16.27 5.61 25.24
N VAL A 76 15.41 6.02 24.31
CA VAL A 76 14.34 6.99 24.53
C VAL A 76 13.13 6.32 25.16
N ALA A 77 12.49 6.98 26.12
CA ALA A 77 11.26 6.48 26.74
C ALA A 77 10.18 6.25 25.65
N PRO A 78 9.43 5.14 25.70
CA PRO A 78 8.47 4.79 24.64
C PRO A 78 7.43 5.87 24.33
N ASP A 79 7.02 6.64 25.33
CA ASP A 79 6.05 7.73 25.24
C ASP A 79 6.62 9.04 24.65
N ARG A 80 7.92 9.10 24.43
CA ARG A 80 8.63 10.23 23.82
C ARG A 80 9.30 9.87 22.49
N ARG A 81 9.02 8.69 21.99
CA ARG A 81 9.57 8.20 20.73
C ARG A 81 8.56 8.40 19.61
N PHE A 82 8.92 9.17 18.59
CA PHE A 82 8.13 9.30 17.37
C PHE A 82 8.77 8.52 16.23
N ARG A 83 7.92 7.84 15.46
CA ARG A 83 8.32 7.11 14.27
C ARG A 83 7.15 7.04 13.28
N THR A 84 7.38 7.50 12.05
CA THR A 84 6.46 7.28 10.94
C THR A 84 7.21 6.69 9.74
N THR A 85 6.67 5.67 9.09
CA THR A 85 7.27 4.92 8.00
C THR A 85 6.53 5.20 6.68
N LEU A 86 7.10 4.80 5.53
CA LEU A 86 6.36 4.83 4.27
C LEU A 86 5.14 3.89 4.29
N LEU A 87 5.24 2.79 5.06
CA LEU A 87 4.12 1.87 5.22
C LEU A 87 2.94 2.53 5.93
N ASP A 88 3.20 3.38 6.93
CA ASP A 88 2.15 4.13 7.64
C ASP A 88 1.40 5.12 6.72
N LEU A 89 1.96 5.42 5.55
CA LEU A 89 1.33 6.21 4.48
C LEU A 89 0.56 5.34 3.46
N GLY A 90 0.42 4.05 3.69
CA GLY A 90 -0.18 3.11 2.73
C GLY A 90 0.70 2.77 1.53
N VAL A 91 2.01 3.05 1.57
CA VAL A 91 2.96 2.69 0.50
C VAL A 91 3.47 1.27 0.75
N GLU A 92 2.69 0.26 0.39
CA GLU A 92 3.00 -1.15 0.69
C GLU A 92 4.17 -1.70 -0.13
N ASP A 93 4.23 -1.41 -1.43
CA ASP A 93 5.24 -1.95 -2.35
C ASP A 93 6.59 -1.20 -2.31
N GLY A 94 6.69 -0.16 -1.46
CA GLY A 94 7.84 0.71 -1.43
C GLY A 94 7.92 1.65 -2.65
N ILE A 95 9.00 2.44 -2.70
CA ILE A 95 9.20 3.42 -3.77
C ILE A 95 10.34 2.95 -4.67
N ARG A 96 10.05 2.78 -5.96
CA ARG A 96 11.01 2.39 -6.99
C ARG A 96 11.43 3.58 -7.82
N LEU A 97 12.72 3.84 -7.87
CA LEU A 97 13.34 4.86 -8.72
C LEU A 97 14.23 4.20 -9.76
N SER A 98 13.96 4.42 -11.02
CA SER A 98 14.75 3.91 -12.14
C SER A 98 14.48 4.74 -13.38
N ASP A 99 15.19 4.46 -14.45
CA ASP A 99 14.92 5.10 -15.74
C ASP A 99 13.50 4.80 -16.25
N ASP A 100 13.01 3.59 -15.99
CA ASP A 100 11.66 3.16 -16.40
C ASP A 100 10.55 3.74 -15.53
N ASN A 101 10.72 3.71 -14.21
CA ASN A 101 9.71 4.18 -13.24
C ASN A 101 9.81 5.67 -12.93
N GLY A 102 10.83 6.34 -13.49
CA GLY A 102 11.18 7.72 -13.16
C GLY A 102 12.28 7.81 -12.13
N THR A 103 13.12 8.83 -12.32
CA THR A 103 14.30 9.07 -11.50
C THR A 103 14.01 9.89 -10.25
N SER A 104 12.75 10.21 -9.96
CA SER A 104 12.36 10.97 -8.77
C SER A 104 11.01 10.51 -8.26
N ALA A 105 10.86 10.51 -6.94
CA ALA A 105 9.59 10.32 -6.25
C ALA A 105 9.47 11.35 -5.14
N SER A 106 8.24 11.76 -4.85
CA SER A 106 7.91 12.67 -3.76
C SER A 106 6.89 12.00 -2.84
N PHE A 107 7.03 12.19 -1.54
CA PHE A 107 6.09 11.75 -0.53
C PHE A 107 6.08 12.71 0.64
N THR A 108 5.00 12.72 1.39
CA THR A 108 4.81 13.61 2.54
C THR A 108 4.59 12.76 3.79
N LEU A 109 5.38 12.99 4.82
CA LEU A 109 5.32 12.29 6.08
C LEU A 109 4.64 13.18 7.13
N PRO A 110 3.57 12.74 7.80
CA PRO A 110 3.00 13.46 8.93
C PRO A 110 3.97 13.45 10.10
N VAL A 111 4.02 14.54 10.83
CA VAL A 111 4.83 14.69 12.05
C VAL A 111 4.03 15.48 13.08
N PRO A 112 4.26 15.29 14.38
CA PRO A 112 3.61 16.08 15.43
C PRO A 112 3.93 17.58 15.30
N VAL A 113 2.98 18.40 15.68
CA VAL A 113 3.10 19.88 15.64
C VAL A 113 3.28 20.45 17.04
N ASP A 114 2.47 19.99 17.99
CA ASP A 114 2.43 20.52 19.34
C ASP A 114 3.56 19.94 20.18
N SER A 115 3.77 18.64 20.09
CA SER A 115 4.94 17.97 20.67
C SER A 115 6.09 18.04 19.68
N ARG A 116 7.11 18.86 20.03
CA ARG A 116 8.22 19.11 19.10
C ARG A 116 9.11 17.90 18.94
N LEU A 117 9.49 17.65 17.71
CA LEU A 117 10.42 16.61 17.37
C LEU A 117 11.86 17.15 17.49
N GLU A 118 12.62 16.62 18.45
CA GLU A 118 14.02 16.92 18.65
C GLU A 118 14.91 16.03 17.76
N ASP A 119 15.93 16.62 17.16
CA ASP A 119 16.90 15.97 16.28
C ASP A 119 16.26 14.99 15.25
N PRO A 120 15.26 15.46 14.47
CA PRO A 120 14.56 14.58 13.56
C PRO A 120 15.46 14.09 12.43
N VAL A 121 15.42 12.78 12.15
CA VAL A 121 16.22 12.13 11.11
C VAL A 121 15.30 11.36 10.16
N LEU A 122 15.45 11.58 8.87
CA LEU A 122 14.88 10.74 7.82
C LEU A 122 15.87 9.62 7.50
N ARG A 123 15.51 8.38 7.82
CA ARG A 123 16.26 7.18 7.43
C ARG A 123 15.73 6.65 6.13
N LEU A 124 16.56 6.61 5.10
CA LEU A 124 16.27 5.94 3.84
C LEU A 124 16.95 4.57 3.86
N ARG A 125 16.14 3.53 3.73
CA ARG A 125 16.58 2.13 3.73
C ARG A 125 16.02 1.42 2.53
N GLY A 126 16.78 0.46 1.99
CA GLY A 126 16.33 -0.28 0.82
C GLY A 126 17.48 -0.94 0.09
N THR A 127 17.35 -1.05 -1.22
CA THR A 127 18.39 -1.62 -2.10
C THR A 127 18.72 -0.69 -3.25
N THR A 128 19.97 -0.73 -3.69
CA THR A 128 20.45 -0.03 -4.88
C THR A 128 21.08 -1.02 -5.83
N GLU A 129 20.87 -0.82 -7.10
CA GLU A 129 21.58 -1.52 -8.17
C GLU A 129 22.11 -0.46 -9.14
N VAL A 130 23.43 -0.38 -9.29
CA VAL A 130 24.10 0.59 -10.17
C VAL A 130 25.01 -0.15 -11.11
N ALA A 131 24.88 0.12 -12.41
CA ALA A 131 25.71 -0.51 -13.45
C ALA A 131 27.21 -0.21 -13.24
N GLU A 132 28.09 -1.16 -13.59
CA GLU A 132 29.55 -1.05 -13.45
C GLU A 132 30.15 0.20 -14.14
N SER A 133 29.52 0.66 -15.22
CA SER A 133 29.93 1.87 -15.96
C SER A 133 29.20 3.13 -15.50
N GLY A 134 28.26 3.01 -14.56
CA GLY A 134 27.43 4.13 -14.10
C GLY A 134 28.10 4.94 -12.99
N THR A 135 27.77 6.22 -12.95
CA THR A 135 27.98 7.10 -11.80
C THR A 135 26.64 7.74 -11.46
N VAL A 136 26.07 7.35 -10.35
CA VAL A 136 24.71 7.75 -9.93
C VAL A 136 24.78 8.38 -8.55
N PHE A 137 24.09 9.51 -8.41
CA PHE A 137 23.95 10.22 -7.15
C PHE A 137 22.50 10.14 -6.68
N LEU A 138 22.32 9.79 -5.42
CA LEU A 138 21.08 9.95 -4.71
C LEU A 138 21.03 11.37 -4.13
N ARG A 139 19.97 12.11 -4.43
CA ARG A 139 19.68 13.42 -3.85
C ARG A 139 18.39 13.37 -3.09
N VAL A 140 18.38 13.92 -1.89
CA VAL A 140 17.18 14.08 -1.09
C VAL A 140 16.93 15.57 -0.88
N LEU A 141 15.75 16.01 -1.25
CA LEU A 141 15.28 17.36 -0.99
C LEU A 141 14.20 17.26 0.09
N VAL A 142 14.27 18.16 1.06
CA VAL A 142 13.27 18.33 2.10
C VAL A 142 12.70 19.74 1.92
N ASP A 143 11.39 19.85 1.74
CA ASP A 143 10.71 21.12 1.41
C ASP A 143 11.37 21.87 0.23
N GLY A 144 11.81 21.11 -0.78
CA GLY A 144 12.47 21.64 -1.96
C GLY A 144 13.95 22.03 -1.76
N VAL A 145 14.51 21.93 -0.55
CA VAL A 145 15.90 22.24 -0.23
C VAL A 145 16.72 20.94 -0.21
N ALA A 146 17.88 20.94 -0.87
CA ALA A 146 18.76 19.77 -0.88
C ALA A 146 19.34 19.52 0.54
N ALA A 147 18.91 18.43 1.18
CA ALA A 147 19.36 18.02 2.50
C ALA A 147 20.46 16.94 2.45
N TYR A 148 20.48 16.12 1.37
CA TYR A 148 21.46 15.04 1.25
C TYR A 148 21.84 14.80 -0.21
N VAL A 149 23.13 14.50 -0.44
CA VAL A 149 23.67 14.10 -1.75
C VAL A 149 24.79 13.09 -1.53
N ALA A 150 24.66 11.90 -2.11
CA ALA A 150 25.72 10.89 -2.08
C ALA A 150 25.82 10.14 -3.42
N GLU A 151 27.04 9.74 -3.78
CA GLU A 151 27.26 8.81 -4.89
C GLU A 151 26.89 7.39 -4.44
N LEU A 152 26.08 6.71 -5.25
CA LEU A 152 25.69 5.33 -4.99
C LEU A 152 26.81 4.37 -5.41
N PRO A 153 27.12 3.35 -4.59
CA PRO A 153 28.10 2.34 -4.93
C PRO A 153 27.62 1.49 -6.10
N ARG A 154 28.59 1.01 -6.92
CA ARG A 154 28.30 0.13 -8.07
C ARG A 154 27.89 -1.27 -7.63
N GLY A 155 27.16 -1.96 -8.51
CA GLY A 155 26.59 -3.26 -8.25
C GLY A 155 25.36 -3.19 -7.33
N THR A 156 24.89 -4.33 -6.85
CA THR A 156 23.77 -4.42 -5.90
C THR A 156 24.28 -4.20 -4.49
N LYS A 157 23.70 -3.23 -3.77
CA LYS A 157 24.06 -2.85 -2.40
C LYS A 157 22.83 -2.49 -1.60
N ASP A 158 22.93 -2.61 -0.28
CA ASP A 158 21.96 -2.03 0.62
C ASP A 158 22.08 -0.50 0.62
N LEU A 159 20.94 0.16 0.62
CA LEU A 159 20.82 1.59 0.85
C LEU A 159 20.68 1.84 2.35
N ASP A 160 21.59 2.62 2.88
CA ASP A 160 21.63 3.04 4.29
C ASP A 160 22.05 4.51 4.34
N ALA A 161 21.07 5.42 4.32
CA ALA A 161 21.29 6.85 4.36
C ALA A 161 20.45 7.51 5.44
N ASP A 162 21.11 8.25 6.31
CA ASP A 162 20.47 9.09 7.33
C ASP A 162 20.57 10.56 6.90
N VAL A 163 19.45 11.25 6.94
CA VAL A 163 19.29 12.65 6.49
C VAL A 163 18.75 13.46 7.66
N ASP A 164 19.56 14.35 8.19
CA ASP A 164 19.13 15.27 9.25
C ASP A 164 18.05 16.21 8.69
N LEU A 165 16.91 16.27 9.36
CA LEU A 165 15.82 17.14 8.97
C LEU A 165 15.96 18.52 9.63
N PRO A 166 15.87 19.61 8.85
CA PRO A 166 15.87 20.94 9.44
C PRO A 166 14.68 21.11 10.41
N ALA A 167 14.89 21.71 11.57
CA ALA A 167 13.82 21.98 12.51
C ALA A 167 12.66 22.83 11.93
N SER A 168 12.89 23.54 10.82
CA SER A 168 11.85 24.26 10.10
C SER A 168 10.92 23.35 9.32
N SER A 169 11.40 22.21 8.82
CA SER A 169 10.60 21.29 7.98
C SER A 169 9.59 20.48 8.77
N VAL A 170 9.73 20.38 10.09
CA VAL A 170 8.82 19.62 10.96
C VAL A 170 7.76 20.50 11.66
N ARG A 171 7.74 21.81 11.39
CA ARG A 171 6.85 22.75 12.12
C ARG A 171 5.41 22.75 11.66
N ASP A 172 5.17 22.42 10.39
CA ASP A 172 3.85 22.52 9.78
C ASP A 172 3.09 21.18 9.79
N GLY A 173 3.57 20.21 10.59
CA GLY A 173 2.93 18.89 10.74
C GLY A 173 3.12 17.95 9.56
N GLN A 174 3.97 18.32 8.60
CA GLN A 174 4.27 17.51 7.43
C GLN A 174 5.68 17.79 6.94
N VAL A 175 6.40 16.74 6.57
CA VAL A 175 7.71 16.82 5.92
C VAL A 175 7.56 16.40 4.46
N GLN A 176 7.77 17.32 3.53
CA GLN A 176 7.79 17.00 2.11
C GLN A 176 9.18 16.48 1.71
N VAL A 177 9.24 15.25 1.28
CA VAL A 177 10.48 14.60 0.84
C VAL A 177 10.42 14.34 -0.65
N GLN A 178 11.46 14.76 -1.37
CA GLN A 178 11.69 14.36 -2.74
C GLN A 178 13.01 13.61 -2.84
N VAL A 179 12.95 12.37 -3.29
CA VAL A 179 14.14 11.55 -3.58
C VAL A 179 14.38 11.55 -5.08
N ARG A 180 15.62 11.82 -5.51
CA ARG A 180 15.96 11.96 -6.91
C ARG A 180 17.28 11.28 -7.24
N LEU A 181 17.31 10.54 -8.35
CA LEU A 181 18.52 10.00 -8.94
C LEU A 181 19.04 10.94 -10.04
N THR A 182 20.34 11.17 -10.03
CA THR A 182 21.03 11.93 -11.07
C THR A 182 22.36 11.26 -11.38
N GLY A 183 22.79 11.28 -12.64
CA GLY A 183 24.05 10.64 -13.01
C GLY A 183 24.14 10.35 -14.49
N ASN A 184 25.06 9.49 -14.86
CA ASN A 184 25.21 9.01 -16.23
C ASN A 184 25.88 7.64 -16.27
N LEU A 185 25.68 6.91 -17.36
CA LEU A 185 26.53 5.78 -17.74
C LEU A 185 27.83 6.32 -18.35
N GLY A 186 28.98 5.94 -17.80
CA GLY A 186 30.27 6.38 -18.26
C GLY A 186 30.48 6.07 -19.75
N GLN A 187 31.09 7.02 -20.49
CA GLN A 187 31.20 7.05 -21.94
C GLN A 187 32.03 5.93 -22.61
N ARG A 188 32.52 4.94 -21.88
CA ARG A 188 33.45 3.92 -22.43
C ARG A 188 32.78 2.74 -23.15
N ARG A 189 31.49 2.61 -23.15
CA ARG A 189 30.75 1.63 -23.97
C ARG A 189 29.59 2.32 -24.64
N CYS A 190 29.52 2.15 -25.95
CA CYS A 190 28.37 2.54 -26.73
C CYS A 190 27.12 1.77 -26.23
N ASN A 191 26.52 2.19 -25.17
CA ASN A 191 25.22 1.73 -24.81
C ASN A 191 24.18 2.49 -25.62
N LEU A 192 23.41 1.76 -26.36
CA LEU A 192 22.30 2.31 -27.15
C LEU A 192 21.15 2.77 -26.25
N THR A 193 21.26 2.59 -24.94
CA THR A 193 20.29 3.01 -23.93
C THR A 193 20.82 4.21 -23.17
N THR A 194 19.95 5.19 -22.94
CA THR A 194 20.24 6.42 -22.21
C THR A 194 20.02 6.28 -20.71
N ASP A 195 19.92 5.04 -20.27
CA ASP A 195 19.60 4.70 -18.90
C ASP A 195 20.73 5.11 -17.94
N LEU A 196 20.38 5.60 -16.77
CA LEU A 196 21.33 5.78 -15.66
C LEU A 196 21.95 4.43 -15.29
N GLY A 197 21.29 3.35 -15.72
CA GLY A 197 21.63 1.97 -15.37
C GLY A 197 21.54 1.81 -13.86
N SER A 198 20.49 2.33 -13.26
CA SER A 198 20.30 2.27 -11.82
C SER A 198 18.85 1.95 -11.45
N LEU A 199 18.73 1.19 -10.40
CA LEU A 199 17.46 0.94 -9.69
C LEU A 199 17.69 1.23 -8.21
N VAL A 200 16.81 2.01 -7.61
CA VAL A 200 16.73 2.19 -6.17
C VAL A 200 15.34 1.80 -5.71
N VAL A 201 15.26 0.94 -4.73
CA VAL A 201 14.00 0.52 -4.10
C VAL A 201 14.07 0.91 -2.64
N LEU A 202 13.19 1.82 -2.22
CA LEU A 202 13.02 2.18 -0.81
C LEU A 202 12.10 1.17 -0.13
N ASP A 203 12.57 0.59 0.96
CA ASP A 203 11.82 -0.34 1.78
C ASP A 203 10.75 0.43 2.59
N PRO A 204 9.46 0.10 2.48
CA PRO A 204 8.39 0.85 3.13
C PRO A 204 8.40 0.76 4.65
N LYS A 205 8.83 -0.36 5.23
CA LYS A 205 8.89 -0.58 6.68
C LYS A 205 10.12 0.07 7.33
N ARG A 206 11.19 0.20 6.57
CA ARG A 206 12.49 0.65 7.06
C ARG A 206 12.81 2.10 6.71
N THR A 207 12.17 2.66 5.68
CA THR A 207 12.26 4.09 5.34
C THR A 207 11.30 4.87 6.21
N ARG A 208 11.84 5.77 7.07
CA ARG A 208 11.07 6.37 8.17
C ARG A 208 11.66 7.69 8.66
N VAL A 209 10.82 8.55 9.22
CA VAL A 209 11.24 9.65 10.08
C VAL A 209 11.26 9.17 11.52
N LEU A 210 12.27 9.57 12.25
CA LEU A 210 12.48 9.29 13.66
C LEU A 210 12.84 10.57 14.38
N GLY A 211 12.48 10.65 15.66
CA GLY A 211 12.94 11.71 16.56
C GLY A 211 12.48 11.48 17.98
N GLU A 212 13.03 12.22 18.92
CA GLU A 212 12.56 12.28 20.28
C GLU A 212 11.56 13.45 20.42
N LEU A 213 10.45 13.21 21.12
CA LEU A 213 9.49 14.26 21.45
C LEU A 213 9.97 15.02 22.70
N ASP A 214 9.87 16.34 22.69
CA ASP A 214 10.16 17.17 23.87
C ASP A 214 9.14 16.91 24.99
N GLU A 215 7.91 16.57 24.64
CA GLU A 215 6.86 16.12 25.53
C GLU A 215 6.00 15.03 24.89
N ARG A 216 5.14 14.39 25.68
CA ARG A 216 4.22 13.34 25.20
C ARG A 216 3.21 13.91 24.23
N LEU A 217 2.68 13.09 23.31
CA LEU A 217 1.58 13.47 22.43
C LEU A 217 0.31 13.72 23.25
N GLN A 218 -0.09 14.97 23.34
CA GLN A 218 -1.21 15.41 24.19
C GLN A 218 -2.40 15.94 23.39
N THR A 219 -2.24 16.19 22.09
CA THR A 219 -3.31 16.70 21.24
C THR A 219 -3.89 15.61 20.35
N VAL A 220 -5.15 15.79 19.96
CA VAL A 220 -5.83 14.83 19.06
C VAL A 220 -5.10 14.75 17.72
N ARG A 221 -4.72 15.92 17.15
CA ARG A 221 -4.02 15.92 15.85
C ARG A 221 -2.68 15.21 15.87
N ASP A 222 -1.90 15.36 16.94
CA ASP A 222 -0.59 14.72 17.05
C ASP A 222 -0.72 13.19 17.24
N GLN A 223 -1.74 12.74 17.99
CA GLN A 223 -2.01 11.31 18.14
C GLN A 223 -2.58 10.68 16.86
N VAL A 224 -3.35 11.42 16.05
CA VAL A 224 -3.77 10.94 14.73
C VAL A 224 -2.58 10.89 13.76
N ALA A 225 -1.66 11.86 13.83
CA ALA A 225 -0.44 11.85 13.02
C ALA A 225 0.52 10.69 13.36
N ASP A 226 0.41 10.11 14.57
CA ASP A 226 1.20 8.96 15.05
C ASP A 226 0.51 7.61 14.79
N LEU A 227 -0.63 7.58 14.07
CA LEU A 227 -1.28 6.32 13.73
C LEU A 227 -0.36 5.48 12.83
N ALA A 228 -0.05 4.27 13.30
CA ALA A 228 0.73 3.30 12.55
C ALA A 228 -0.09 2.67 11.42
N HIS A 229 0.57 1.95 10.50
CA HIS A 229 -0.11 1.18 9.47
C HIS A 229 -1.11 0.17 10.05
N GLU A 230 -0.74 -0.51 11.14
CA GLU A 230 -1.63 -1.42 11.85
C GLU A 230 -2.36 -0.65 12.96
N VAL A 231 -3.69 -0.58 12.90
CA VAL A 231 -4.55 0.09 13.89
C VAL A 231 -5.57 -0.89 14.43
N THR A 232 -5.61 -1.03 15.75
CA THR A 232 -6.65 -1.81 16.40
C THR A 232 -7.74 -0.90 16.95
N LEU A 233 -8.98 -1.11 16.49
CA LEU A 233 -10.17 -0.50 17.06
C LEU A 233 -10.70 -1.40 18.20
N VAL A 234 -10.70 -0.88 19.42
CA VAL A 234 -11.11 -1.66 20.60
C VAL A 234 -12.49 -1.24 21.04
N LEU A 235 -13.44 -2.22 21.03
CA LEU A 235 -14.81 -2.05 21.48
C LEU A 235 -15.02 -2.88 22.76
N PRO A 236 -14.91 -2.28 23.94
CA PRO A 236 -15.06 -3.02 25.19
C PRO A 236 -16.51 -3.46 25.42
N GLY A 237 -16.68 -4.59 26.07
CA GLY A 237 -17.98 -5.10 26.49
C GLY A 237 -18.85 -5.61 25.33
N LYS A 238 -20.13 -5.28 25.36
CA LYS A 238 -21.10 -5.58 24.31
C LYS A 238 -21.53 -4.26 23.68
N PRO A 239 -20.94 -3.88 22.55
CA PRO A 239 -21.32 -2.64 21.86
C PRO A 239 -22.78 -2.73 21.37
N ASP A 240 -23.50 -1.63 21.46
CA ASP A 240 -24.79 -1.49 20.80
C ASP A 240 -24.64 -1.19 19.30
N GLN A 241 -25.76 -1.09 18.60
CA GLN A 241 -25.79 -0.81 17.16
C GLN A 241 -25.03 0.46 16.76
N LYS A 242 -25.06 1.50 17.59
CA LYS A 242 -24.41 2.79 17.28
C LYS A 242 -22.88 2.69 17.37
N TRP A 243 -22.38 1.97 18.37
CA TRP A 243 -20.94 1.72 18.48
C TRP A 243 -20.42 0.81 17.37
N PHE A 244 -21.21 -0.20 16.98
CA PHE A 244 -20.89 -1.04 15.83
C PHE A 244 -20.83 -0.23 14.53
N GLU A 245 -21.83 0.65 14.29
CA GLU A 245 -21.88 1.52 13.14
C GLU A 245 -20.68 2.48 13.08
N LEU A 246 -20.31 3.11 14.21
CA LEU A 246 -19.12 3.94 14.31
C LEU A 246 -17.86 3.14 13.96
N ALA A 247 -17.70 1.95 14.56
CA ALA A 247 -16.54 1.10 14.31
C ALA A 247 -16.43 0.67 12.85
N ALA A 248 -17.55 0.28 12.23
CA ALA A 248 -17.59 -0.11 10.82
C ALA A 248 -17.20 1.06 9.89
N ARG A 249 -17.74 2.25 10.11
CA ARG A 249 -17.43 3.43 9.31
C ARG A 249 -16.00 3.91 9.52
N LEU A 250 -15.54 4.00 10.77
CA LEU A 250 -14.19 4.43 11.09
C LEU A 250 -13.16 3.45 10.53
N GLY A 251 -13.40 2.15 10.71
CA GLY A 251 -12.55 1.11 10.15
C GLY A 251 -12.49 1.19 8.63
N ALA A 252 -13.62 1.35 7.93
CA ALA A 252 -13.66 1.49 6.48
C ALA A 252 -12.88 2.71 5.99
N PHE A 253 -13.00 3.86 6.67
CA PHE A 253 -12.30 5.09 6.30
C PHE A 253 -10.80 4.98 6.52
N LEU A 254 -10.36 4.40 7.63
CA LEU A 254 -8.93 4.16 7.89
C LEU A 254 -8.35 3.14 6.90
N THR A 255 -9.11 2.08 6.55
CA THR A 255 -8.68 1.12 5.52
C THR A 255 -8.47 1.79 4.16
N GLN A 256 -9.33 2.73 3.78
CA GLN A 256 -9.18 3.49 2.53
C GLN A 256 -7.95 4.42 2.55
N GLN A 257 -7.47 4.81 3.72
CA GLN A 257 -6.22 5.55 3.88
C GLN A 257 -4.96 4.67 3.89
N GLY A 258 -5.12 3.36 3.78
CA GLY A 258 -4.01 2.41 3.72
C GLY A 258 -3.64 1.83 5.10
N HIS A 259 -4.48 1.99 6.12
CA HIS A 259 -4.29 1.29 7.38
C HIS A 259 -4.87 -0.13 7.32
N VAL A 260 -4.20 -1.07 7.97
CA VAL A 260 -4.74 -2.41 8.27
C VAL A 260 -5.46 -2.33 9.60
N ILE A 261 -6.74 -2.67 9.59
CA ILE A 261 -7.62 -2.51 10.75
C ILE A 261 -7.94 -3.87 11.34
N ASP A 262 -7.66 -4.00 12.63
CA ASP A 262 -8.09 -5.13 13.47
C ASP A 262 -9.16 -4.67 14.46
N PHE A 263 -10.08 -5.55 14.83
CA PHE A 263 -11.07 -5.29 15.87
C PHE A 263 -10.82 -6.18 17.09
N ALA A 264 -11.00 -5.61 18.29
CA ALA A 264 -10.79 -6.34 19.54
C ALA A 264 -11.75 -5.92 20.64
N ASP A 265 -12.10 -6.85 21.55
CA ASP A 265 -12.85 -6.58 22.78
C ASP A 265 -11.97 -6.13 23.94
N LYS A 266 -10.66 -6.32 23.81
CA LYS A 266 -9.61 -5.99 24.79
C LYS A 266 -8.39 -5.41 24.12
N VAL A 267 -7.65 -4.61 24.86
CA VAL A 267 -6.40 -4.03 24.40
C VAL A 267 -5.37 -5.12 24.10
N PRO A 268 -4.92 -5.25 22.85
CA PRO A 268 -3.94 -6.26 22.46
C PRO A 268 -2.55 -5.95 23.01
N LYS A 269 -1.71 -6.98 23.08
CA LYS A 269 -0.29 -6.86 23.47
C LYS A 269 0.62 -6.43 22.30
N HIS A 270 0.08 -6.34 21.09
CA HIS A 270 0.84 -6.07 19.87
C HIS A 270 1.24 -4.59 19.74
N PRO A 271 2.29 -4.28 18.93
CA PRO A 271 2.82 -2.91 18.79
C PRO A 271 2.02 -2.08 17.83
N GLY A 272 0.88 -2.16 17.42
CA GLY A 272 0.10 -1.27 16.55
C GLY A 272 -0.46 -0.06 17.28
N SER A 273 -1.05 0.88 16.58
CA SER A 273 -1.80 1.99 17.19
C SER A 273 -3.15 1.52 17.72
N LEU A 274 -3.66 2.23 18.73
CA LEU A 274 -4.92 1.90 19.37
C LEU A 274 -5.89 3.07 19.30
N VAL A 275 -7.13 2.75 18.94
CA VAL A 275 -8.27 3.66 19.07
C VAL A 275 -9.35 2.95 19.88
N LEU A 276 -9.72 3.51 21.01
CA LEU A 276 -10.73 2.94 21.91
C LEU A 276 -12.10 3.57 21.64
N LEU A 277 -13.12 2.73 21.50
CA LEU A 277 -14.50 3.15 21.18
C LEU A 277 -15.42 2.73 22.32
N GLY A 278 -15.93 3.65 23.13
CA GLY A 278 -16.80 3.32 24.25
C GLY A 278 -17.04 4.51 25.17
N SER A 279 -17.93 4.36 26.16
CA SER A 279 -18.13 5.39 27.17
C SER A 279 -16.86 5.64 28.01
N LEU A 280 -16.76 6.79 28.66
CA LEU A 280 -15.63 7.09 29.55
C LEU A 280 -15.45 6.01 30.64
N GLU A 281 -16.54 5.42 31.14
CA GLU A 281 -16.51 4.35 32.14
C GLU A 281 -15.88 3.07 31.54
N ASP A 282 -16.35 2.64 30.36
CA ASP A 282 -15.82 1.45 29.68
C ASP A 282 -14.32 1.61 29.36
N LEU A 283 -13.91 2.81 28.92
CA LEU A 283 -12.51 3.08 28.57
C LEU A 283 -11.61 3.18 29.80
N ALA A 284 -12.11 3.69 30.92
CA ALA A 284 -11.40 3.72 32.19
C ALA A 284 -11.15 2.30 32.71
N ASP A 285 -12.09 1.37 32.54
CA ASP A 285 -11.93 -0.04 32.90
C ASP A 285 -10.83 -0.74 32.09
N LEU A 286 -10.57 -0.27 30.87
CA LEU A 286 -9.42 -0.69 30.06
C LEU A 286 -8.09 -0.10 30.55
N GLY A 287 -8.12 0.82 31.54
CA GLY A 287 -6.96 1.54 32.06
C GLY A 287 -6.49 2.69 31.17
N TRP A 288 -7.39 3.26 30.38
CA TRP A 288 -7.14 4.47 29.62
C TRP A 288 -7.29 5.73 30.47
N ASN A 289 -6.35 6.66 30.31
CA ASN A 289 -6.33 7.93 31.00
C ASN A 289 -6.44 9.05 29.96
N PRO A 290 -7.61 9.72 29.84
CA PRO A 290 -7.79 10.84 28.91
C PRO A 290 -7.01 12.07 29.37
N VAL A 291 -6.73 12.96 28.42
CA VAL A 291 -6.36 14.34 28.74
C VAL A 291 -7.60 15.07 29.27
N ASP A 292 -7.41 16.00 30.21
CA ASP A 292 -8.52 16.76 30.82
C ASP A 292 -9.33 17.52 29.78
N GLY A 293 -10.65 17.39 29.84
CA GLY A 293 -11.60 18.10 28.98
C GLY A 293 -12.79 17.25 28.55
N ASP A 294 -13.78 17.91 27.96
CA ASP A 294 -14.98 17.25 27.41
C ASP A 294 -14.92 17.32 25.88
N GLY A 295 -14.96 16.17 25.21
CA GLY A 295 -14.96 16.10 23.74
C GLY A 295 -15.26 14.70 23.24
N THR A 296 -15.86 14.60 22.06
CA THR A 296 -16.22 13.32 21.43
C THR A 296 -15.00 12.46 21.12
N VAL A 297 -13.90 13.09 20.69
CA VAL A 297 -12.60 12.46 20.45
C VAL A 297 -11.61 13.04 21.44
N GLN A 298 -10.90 12.20 22.16
CA GLN A 298 -9.96 12.62 23.19
C GLN A 298 -8.61 11.94 23.02
N ALA A 299 -7.55 12.71 23.16
CA ALA A 299 -6.21 12.18 23.35
C ALA A 299 -6.08 11.61 24.76
N GLY A 300 -5.33 10.56 24.90
CA GLY A 300 -5.11 9.94 26.20
C GLY A 300 -3.93 8.99 26.15
N GLN A 301 -3.77 8.23 27.24
CA GLN A 301 -2.69 7.29 27.40
C GLN A 301 -3.15 6.00 28.05
N LYS A 302 -2.50 4.91 27.67
CA LYS A 302 -2.57 3.64 28.39
C LYS A 302 -1.16 3.19 28.76
N GLY A 303 -0.79 3.37 30.04
CA GLY A 303 0.61 3.27 30.46
C GLY A 303 1.47 4.34 29.79
N ASP A 304 2.47 3.91 29.03
CA ASP A 304 3.37 4.79 28.29
C ASP A 304 2.98 4.93 26.79
N ARG A 305 1.81 4.44 26.37
CA ARG A 305 1.38 4.50 24.97
C ARG A 305 0.36 5.62 24.77
N PRO A 306 0.52 6.48 23.73
CA PRO A 306 -0.54 7.36 23.29
C PRO A 306 -1.70 6.54 22.74
N VAL A 307 -2.93 6.87 23.10
CA VAL A 307 -4.14 6.14 22.71
C VAL A 307 -5.30 7.10 22.57
N LEU A 308 -5.88 7.16 21.38
CA LEU A 308 -7.09 7.93 21.12
C LEU A 308 -8.31 7.21 21.71
N GLY A 309 -9.21 7.99 22.33
CA GLY A 309 -10.52 7.54 22.75
C GLY A 309 -11.63 8.26 22.00
N VAL A 310 -12.64 7.54 21.54
CA VAL A 310 -13.88 8.09 21.03
C VAL A 310 -14.97 7.73 22.04
N ILE A 311 -15.52 8.76 22.71
CA ILE A 311 -16.40 8.56 23.86
C ILE A 311 -17.89 8.76 23.57
N GLU A 312 -18.22 9.10 22.32
CA GLU A 312 -19.59 9.20 21.81
C GLU A 312 -19.69 8.53 20.44
N PRO A 313 -20.75 7.73 20.17
CA PRO A 313 -20.87 6.99 18.90
C PRO A 313 -21.35 7.90 17.75
N ALA A 314 -20.58 8.96 17.43
CA ALA A 314 -20.88 9.92 16.38
C ALA A 314 -20.40 9.42 14.99
N ALA A 315 -21.04 8.36 14.50
CA ALA A 315 -20.64 7.66 13.28
C ALA A 315 -20.67 8.50 11.99
N ASP A 316 -21.46 9.58 11.96
CA ASP A 316 -21.57 10.46 10.80
C ASP A 316 -20.42 11.49 10.70
N VAL A 317 -19.70 11.72 11.78
CA VAL A 317 -18.75 12.84 11.89
C VAL A 317 -17.33 12.39 12.21
N VAL A 318 -17.18 11.49 13.19
CA VAL A 318 -15.86 11.07 13.70
C VAL A 318 -14.99 10.43 12.62
N PRO A 319 -15.49 9.49 11.79
CA PRO A 319 -14.66 8.89 10.74
C PRO A 319 -14.10 9.95 9.77
N THR A 320 -14.96 10.84 9.28
CA THR A 320 -14.55 11.91 8.38
C THR A 320 -13.58 12.89 9.04
N PHE A 321 -13.83 13.25 10.30
CA PHE A 321 -12.93 14.13 11.05
C PHE A 321 -11.53 13.52 11.18
N MET A 322 -11.42 12.26 11.55
CA MET A 322 -10.14 11.61 11.80
C MET A 322 -9.33 11.34 10.52
N THR A 323 -9.99 11.23 9.38
CA THR A 323 -9.36 10.84 8.11
C THR A 323 -9.19 12.00 7.11
N THR A 324 -9.50 13.22 7.50
CA THR A 324 -9.32 14.40 6.65
C THR A 324 -8.40 15.44 7.30
N ASP A 325 -7.93 16.39 6.51
CA ASP A 325 -7.11 17.50 7.00
C ASP A 325 -7.78 18.34 8.12
N VAL A 326 -9.09 18.16 8.35
CA VAL A 326 -9.81 18.85 9.43
C VAL A 326 -9.24 18.49 10.80
N VAL A 327 -8.76 17.26 11.00
CA VAL A 327 -8.13 16.83 12.26
C VAL A 327 -6.92 17.68 12.64
N ARG A 328 -6.25 18.29 11.67
CA ARG A 328 -5.11 19.20 11.92
C ARG A 328 -5.49 20.46 12.71
N THR A 329 -6.78 20.79 12.76
CA THR A 329 -7.29 21.91 13.57
C THR A 329 -7.49 21.54 15.04
N ALA A 330 -7.35 20.24 15.40
CA ALA A 330 -7.54 19.75 16.77
C ALA A 330 -6.25 19.85 17.59
N ASP A 331 -5.85 21.07 17.90
CA ASP A 331 -4.63 21.46 18.62
C ASP A 331 -4.74 21.35 20.15
N THR A 332 -5.74 20.64 20.63
CA THR A 332 -5.98 20.37 22.05
C THR A 332 -6.15 18.88 22.31
N GLY A 333 -6.15 18.48 23.58
CA GLY A 333 -6.37 17.09 23.98
C GLY A 333 -7.77 16.57 23.71
N VAL A 334 -8.71 17.44 23.30
CA VAL A 334 -10.11 17.09 23.06
C VAL A 334 -10.61 17.72 21.76
N ALA A 335 -11.49 17.02 21.06
CA ALA A 335 -12.18 17.51 19.88
C ALA A 335 -13.65 17.09 19.91
N SER A 336 -14.54 17.99 19.53
CA SER A 336 -15.98 17.73 19.37
C SER A 336 -16.41 18.16 17.97
N PRO A 337 -16.05 17.41 16.92
CA PRO A 337 -16.45 17.72 15.57
C PRO A 337 -17.97 17.62 15.45
N ARG A 338 -18.60 18.60 14.80
CA ARG A 338 -20.06 18.63 14.62
C ARG A 338 -20.48 18.39 13.19
N THR A 339 -19.73 18.95 12.25
CA THR A 339 -19.97 18.83 10.82
C THR A 339 -18.63 18.86 10.12
N VAL A 340 -18.39 17.92 9.25
CA VAL A 340 -17.21 17.89 8.38
C VAL A 340 -17.73 17.76 6.97
N ASP A 341 -17.64 18.85 6.21
CA ASP A 341 -17.99 18.83 4.79
C ASP A 341 -16.82 18.22 4.01
N LEU A 342 -17.13 17.20 3.22
CA LEU A 342 -16.20 16.58 2.32
C LEU A 342 -16.33 17.21 0.94
N GLU A 343 -15.21 17.68 0.41
CA GLU A 343 -15.16 18.08 -0.99
C GLU A 343 -15.25 16.82 -1.86
N GLN A 344 -16.38 16.66 -2.55
CA GLN A 344 -16.58 15.54 -3.46
C GLN A 344 -16.09 15.91 -4.85
N LEU A 345 -15.40 14.95 -5.48
CA LEU A 345 -15.07 15.07 -6.90
C LEU A 345 -16.36 14.99 -7.71
N GLU A 346 -16.64 16.00 -8.51
CA GLU A 346 -17.87 16.09 -9.31
C GLU A 346 -17.56 16.11 -10.80
N GLY A 347 -18.58 15.78 -11.60
CA GLY A 347 -18.53 15.91 -13.03
C GLY A 347 -18.08 14.66 -13.77
N LYS A 348 -17.80 14.83 -15.07
CA LYS A 348 -17.43 13.73 -15.98
C LYS A 348 -15.92 13.66 -16.27
N GLN A 349 -15.12 14.39 -15.53
CA GLN A 349 -13.68 14.43 -15.68
C GLN A 349 -13.05 14.62 -14.31
N VAL A 350 -12.00 13.84 -14.03
CA VAL A 350 -11.18 13.97 -12.83
C VAL A 350 -9.78 14.26 -13.28
N THR A 351 -9.20 15.35 -12.80
CA THR A 351 -7.84 15.72 -13.20
C THR A 351 -6.82 14.78 -12.53
N LEU A 352 -5.65 14.64 -13.15
CA LEU A 352 -4.61 13.80 -12.56
C LEU A 352 -4.09 14.39 -11.24
N ASN A 353 -4.16 15.71 -11.07
CA ASN A 353 -3.83 16.35 -9.80
C ASN A 353 -4.84 15.98 -8.69
N ASP A 354 -6.13 15.86 -9.02
CA ASP A 354 -7.16 15.43 -8.06
C ASP A 354 -6.94 13.98 -7.59
N LEU A 355 -6.19 13.21 -8.39
CA LEU A 355 -5.74 11.85 -8.07
C LEU A 355 -4.33 11.79 -7.46
N GLY A 356 -3.81 12.93 -7.01
CA GLY A 356 -2.52 13.01 -6.33
C GLY A 356 -1.28 12.93 -7.24
N VAL A 357 -1.44 13.08 -8.56
CA VAL A 357 -0.31 13.03 -9.49
C VAL A 357 0.34 14.40 -9.64
N ASP A 358 1.55 14.53 -9.19
CA ASP A 358 2.37 15.73 -9.41
C ASP A 358 2.72 15.91 -10.90
N THR A 359 2.58 17.13 -11.39
CA THR A 359 2.85 17.47 -12.78
C THR A 359 3.97 18.54 -12.96
N PRO A 360 5.14 18.36 -12.33
CA PRO A 360 6.26 19.29 -12.50
C PRO A 360 6.86 19.20 -13.90
N VAL A 361 7.65 20.21 -14.26
CA VAL A 361 8.54 20.12 -15.41
C VAL A 361 9.65 19.11 -15.09
N VAL A 362 9.85 18.14 -15.98
CA VAL A 362 10.85 17.07 -15.82
C VAL A 362 11.77 16.98 -17.03
N PRO A 363 13.09 16.87 -16.83
CA PRO A 363 14.01 16.62 -17.94
C PRO A 363 13.94 15.13 -18.34
N ILE A 364 13.81 14.88 -19.63
CA ILE A 364 13.88 13.51 -20.18
C ILE A 364 14.89 13.45 -21.32
N THR A 365 15.57 12.34 -21.41
CA THR A 365 16.49 12.05 -22.51
C THR A 365 15.83 11.10 -23.52
N ASP A 366 15.19 10.07 -23.02
CA ASP A 366 14.57 9.01 -23.81
C ASP A 366 13.08 8.84 -23.47
N ARG A 367 12.75 8.52 -22.23
CA ARG A 367 11.38 8.26 -21.79
C ARG A 367 11.12 8.76 -20.35
N ARG A 368 9.87 8.94 -20.03
CA ARG A 368 9.35 9.25 -18.69
C ARG A 368 7.99 8.64 -18.52
N SER A 369 7.76 7.99 -17.37
CA SER A 369 6.45 7.47 -16.99
C SER A 369 5.87 8.22 -15.80
N TRP A 370 4.53 8.39 -15.81
CA TRP A 370 3.71 8.83 -14.69
C TRP A 370 2.73 7.72 -14.37
N ARG A 371 2.56 7.42 -13.08
CA ARG A 371 1.61 6.44 -12.58
C ARG A 371 0.45 7.15 -11.93
N VAL A 372 -0.75 6.71 -12.22
CA VAL A 372 -2.01 7.29 -11.77
C VAL A 372 -2.82 6.17 -11.13
N PRO A 373 -2.66 5.92 -9.84
CA PRO A 373 -3.52 5.00 -9.11
C PRO A 373 -4.88 5.64 -8.87
N TYR A 374 -5.95 4.85 -8.94
CA TYR A 374 -7.30 5.28 -8.57
C TYR A 374 -8.19 4.09 -8.22
N THR A 375 -9.20 4.31 -7.37
CA THR A 375 -10.25 3.34 -7.12
C THR A 375 -11.55 3.79 -7.77
N LEU A 376 -12.37 2.86 -8.25
CA LEU A 376 -13.66 3.21 -8.86
C LEU A 376 -14.60 3.85 -7.83
N ALA A 377 -14.51 3.45 -6.57
CA ALA A 377 -15.34 3.99 -5.50
C ALA A 377 -15.10 5.48 -5.22
N ASP A 378 -13.88 5.99 -5.50
CA ASP A 378 -13.52 7.39 -5.28
C ASP A 378 -13.83 8.29 -6.47
N LEU A 379 -14.12 7.70 -7.62
CA LEU A 379 -14.48 8.48 -8.81
C LEU A 379 -15.93 9.01 -8.74
N PRO A 380 -16.22 10.19 -9.32
CA PRO A 380 -17.57 10.74 -9.39
C PRO A 380 -18.59 9.74 -9.94
N GLY A 381 -19.65 9.52 -9.18
CA GLY A 381 -20.70 8.58 -9.53
C GLY A 381 -20.24 7.12 -9.65
N GLY A 382 -19.06 6.74 -9.11
CA GLY A 382 -18.50 5.40 -9.31
C GLY A 382 -18.32 5.02 -10.78
N SER A 383 -18.23 6.02 -11.64
CA SER A 383 -18.23 5.84 -13.09
C SER A 383 -16.88 5.37 -13.59
N VAL A 384 -16.89 4.41 -14.52
CA VAL A 384 -15.68 3.87 -15.13
C VAL A 384 -15.09 4.87 -16.13
N PRO A 385 -13.76 5.12 -16.11
CA PRO A 385 -13.09 5.93 -17.12
C PRO A 385 -13.15 5.27 -18.51
N THR A 386 -13.52 6.03 -19.53
CA THR A 386 -13.56 5.57 -20.93
C THR A 386 -12.38 6.07 -21.73
N ALA A 387 -11.75 7.14 -21.27
CA ALA A 387 -10.60 7.73 -21.96
C ALA A 387 -9.71 8.49 -20.96
N LEU A 388 -8.47 8.69 -21.36
CA LEU A 388 -7.52 9.58 -20.72
C LEU A 388 -7.23 10.75 -21.67
N ARG A 389 -7.60 11.97 -21.27
CA ARG A 389 -7.22 13.18 -21.96
C ARG A 389 -5.89 13.69 -21.41
N LEU A 390 -4.90 13.77 -22.26
CA LEU A 390 -3.57 14.27 -21.92
C LEU A 390 -3.37 15.67 -22.51
N ASP A 391 -2.91 16.58 -21.70
CA ASP A 391 -2.44 17.91 -22.08
C ASP A 391 -0.95 17.98 -21.67
N MET A 392 -0.05 18.12 -22.65
CA MET A 392 1.38 17.99 -22.44
C MET A 392 2.12 19.14 -23.12
N LEU A 393 3.21 19.57 -22.51
CA LEU A 393 4.16 20.48 -23.13
C LEU A 393 5.43 19.70 -23.49
N VAL A 394 5.72 19.62 -24.80
CA VAL A 394 6.90 18.94 -25.33
C VAL A 394 7.70 19.90 -26.22
N PRO A 395 9.01 20.00 -26.03
CA PRO A 395 9.84 20.89 -26.86
C PRO A 395 10.09 20.31 -28.25
N PRO A 396 10.52 21.14 -29.20
CA PRO A 396 10.99 20.66 -30.50
C PRO A 396 12.25 19.80 -30.30
N THR A 397 12.33 18.72 -31.04
CA THR A 397 13.52 17.87 -31.11
C THR A 397 14.49 18.39 -32.18
N VAL A 398 15.81 18.27 -31.93
CA VAL A 398 16.83 18.70 -32.89
C VAL A 398 17.06 17.73 -34.03
N ASP A 399 16.62 16.48 -33.88
CA ASP A 399 16.88 15.39 -34.84
C ASP A 399 15.52 14.86 -35.28
N ASP A 400 14.91 15.08 -36.26
CA ASP A 400 13.65 14.53 -36.77
C ASP A 400 12.94 13.48 -35.87
N ALA A 401 13.36 13.38 -34.60
CA ALA A 401 12.82 12.50 -33.60
C ALA A 401 11.38 12.90 -33.26
N ARG A 402 10.57 11.92 -32.99
CA ARG A 402 9.14 12.10 -32.71
C ARG A 402 8.82 11.75 -31.28
N TRP A 403 7.86 12.45 -30.72
CA TRP A 403 7.31 12.14 -29.43
C TRP A 403 6.18 11.15 -29.55
N TRP A 404 6.18 10.13 -28.68
CA TRP A 404 5.13 9.13 -28.56
C TRP A 404 4.64 9.07 -27.13
N VAL A 405 3.34 8.87 -26.98
CA VAL A 405 2.71 8.59 -25.70
C VAL A 405 2.15 7.17 -25.73
N GLN A 406 2.54 6.36 -24.77
CA GLN A 406 1.95 5.06 -24.49
C GLN A 406 1.12 5.15 -23.23
N VAL A 407 -0.09 4.62 -23.27
CA VAL A 407 -0.99 4.52 -22.13
C VAL A 407 -1.26 3.06 -21.85
N ARG A 408 -1.04 2.66 -20.61
CA ARG A 408 -1.37 1.33 -20.10
C ARG A 408 -2.44 1.47 -19.03
N LEU A 409 -3.31 0.47 -18.92
CA LEU A 409 -4.27 0.31 -17.84
C LEU A 409 -4.08 -1.07 -17.25
N ASN A 410 -3.76 -1.17 -15.96
CA ASN A 410 -3.53 -2.43 -15.26
C ASN A 410 -2.53 -3.33 -16.01
N ASP A 411 -1.37 -2.78 -16.39
CA ASP A 411 -0.30 -3.39 -17.19
C ASP A 411 -0.63 -3.68 -18.66
N ASP A 412 -1.88 -3.63 -19.09
CA ASP A 412 -2.26 -3.83 -20.49
C ASP A 412 -2.08 -2.55 -21.30
N LEU A 413 -1.46 -2.65 -22.49
CA LEU A 413 -1.31 -1.52 -23.39
C LEU A 413 -2.66 -1.11 -23.96
N ALA A 414 -3.19 0.03 -23.50
CA ALA A 414 -4.43 0.60 -24.01
C ALA A 414 -4.23 1.26 -25.38
N GLN A 415 -3.22 2.13 -25.50
CA GLN A 415 -2.98 2.87 -26.74
C GLN A 415 -1.54 3.38 -26.84
N SER A 416 -1.03 3.50 -28.08
CA SER A 416 0.21 4.20 -28.41
C SER A 416 -0.08 5.29 -29.43
N ILE A 417 0.27 6.55 -29.14
CA ILE A 417 -0.10 7.74 -29.90
C ILE A 417 1.16 8.52 -30.25
N GLN A 418 1.38 8.76 -31.54
CA GLN A 418 2.41 9.72 -31.98
C GLN A 418 1.89 11.15 -31.79
N LEU A 419 2.66 11.99 -31.09
CA LEU A 419 2.32 13.40 -30.95
C LEU A 419 2.57 14.15 -32.26
N PRO A 420 1.66 15.04 -32.67
CA PRO A 420 1.71 15.69 -33.98
C PRO A 420 2.86 16.70 -34.13
N GLY A 421 3.47 17.15 -33.04
CA GLY A 421 4.54 18.16 -33.11
C GLY A 421 5.09 18.56 -31.75
N ALA A 422 5.71 19.73 -31.69
CA ALA A 422 6.22 20.36 -30.48
C ALA A 422 5.23 21.37 -29.89
N GLY A 423 5.52 21.87 -28.69
CA GLY A 423 4.69 22.81 -27.95
C GLY A 423 3.61 22.09 -27.15
N ARG A 424 2.49 22.78 -26.92
CA ARG A 424 1.37 22.20 -26.18
C ARG A 424 0.62 21.21 -27.05
N GLN A 425 0.58 19.97 -26.62
CA GLN A 425 -0.08 18.85 -27.29
C GLN A 425 -1.29 18.37 -26.48
N ARG A 426 -2.41 18.17 -27.15
CA ARG A 426 -3.60 17.56 -26.55
C ARG A 426 -3.95 16.30 -27.32
N VAL A 427 -3.94 15.19 -26.62
CA VAL A 427 -4.32 13.89 -27.17
C VAL A 427 -5.27 13.18 -26.21
N THR A 428 -6.08 12.29 -26.77
CA THR A 428 -7.00 11.47 -25.99
C THR A 428 -6.69 10.01 -26.29
N ALA A 429 -6.38 9.27 -25.26
CA ALA A 429 -6.23 7.83 -25.32
C ALA A 429 -7.53 7.17 -24.89
N THR A 430 -8.05 6.27 -25.70
CA THR A 430 -9.22 5.45 -25.35
C THR A 430 -8.78 4.34 -24.41
N LEU A 431 -9.48 4.17 -23.30
CA LEU A 431 -9.27 3.06 -22.38
C LEU A 431 -10.14 1.88 -22.81
N PRO A 432 -9.62 0.65 -22.78
CA PRO A 432 -10.37 -0.52 -23.24
C PRO A 432 -11.50 -0.85 -22.27
N ALA A 433 -12.71 -0.94 -22.76
CA ALA A 433 -13.87 -1.30 -21.96
C ALA A 433 -13.69 -2.71 -21.36
N GLY A 434 -14.00 -2.85 -20.09
CA GLY A 434 -13.87 -4.11 -19.37
C GLY A 434 -12.44 -4.47 -18.97
N ALA A 435 -11.47 -3.57 -19.06
CA ALA A 435 -10.13 -3.75 -18.51
C ALA A 435 -10.01 -3.26 -17.07
N GLU A 436 -11.03 -2.59 -16.58
CA GLU A 436 -11.05 -1.96 -15.26
C GLU A 436 -11.19 -3.01 -14.14
N LEU A 437 -10.49 -2.77 -13.08
CA LEU A 437 -10.62 -3.42 -11.78
C LEU A 437 -11.27 -2.45 -10.79
N LEU A 438 -11.48 -2.81 -9.55
CA LEU A 438 -11.89 -1.86 -8.52
C LEU A 438 -10.75 -0.90 -8.19
N ARG A 439 -9.53 -1.41 -8.04
CA ARG A 439 -8.30 -0.62 -7.91
C ARG A 439 -7.54 -0.67 -9.23
N ASN A 440 -7.19 0.48 -9.75
CA ASN A 440 -6.60 0.61 -11.07
C ASN A 440 -5.31 1.41 -11.03
N GLU A 441 -4.42 1.14 -11.98
CA GLU A 441 -3.27 1.97 -12.28
C GLU A 441 -3.23 2.31 -13.77
N VAL A 442 -3.24 3.59 -14.10
CA VAL A 442 -2.91 4.06 -15.44
C VAL A 442 -1.45 4.48 -15.48
N VAL A 443 -0.68 3.93 -16.40
CA VAL A 443 0.71 4.31 -16.65
C VAL A 443 0.79 5.08 -17.96
N ILE A 444 1.24 6.33 -17.88
CA ILE A 444 1.45 7.22 -19.03
C ILE A 444 2.94 7.28 -19.29
N THR A 445 3.40 6.81 -20.44
CA THR A 445 4.82 6.87 -20.81
C THR A 445 5.00 7.78 -22.02
N LEU A 446 5.70 8.89 -21.83
CA LEU A 446 6.19 9.73 -22.92
C LEU A 446 7.58 9.23 -23.34
N LEU A 447 7.74 8.94 -24.60
CA LEU A 447 9.01 8.47 -25.16
C LEU A 447 9.36 9.24 -26.43
N ARG A 448 10.63 9.34 -26.68
CA ARG A 448 11.20 9.95 -27.88
C ARG A 448 11.68 8.84 -28.82
N ASP A 449 11.04 8.77 -29.98
CA ASP A 449 11.52 7.92 -31.07
C ASP A 449 12.71 8.63 -31.73
N ARG A 450 13.88 8.10 -31.52
CA ARG A 450 15.12 8.58 -32.14
C ARG A 450 15.99 7.42 -32.60
N ASP A 451 16.63 7.61 -33.72
CA ASP A 451 17.77 6.80 -34.06
C ASP A 451 18.92 7.18 -33.11
N VAL A 452 19.33 6.24 -32.28
CA VAL A 452 20.33 6.50 -31.24
C VAL A 452 21.72 6.77 -31.86
N GLY A 453 21.89 6.63 -33.17
CA GLY A 453 23.14 6.85 -33.86
C GLY A 453 24.30 6.10 -33.21
N GLY A 454 25.48 6.20 -33.72
CA GLY A 454 26.67 5.58 -33.08
C GLY A 454 27.09 6.27 -31.77
N CYS A 455 28.19 5.79 -31.20
CA CYS A 455 28.79 6.24 -29.93
C CYS A 455 29.11 7.73 -29.82
N ASP A 456 29.12 8.44 -30.92
CA ASP A 456 29.53 9.86 -30.99
C ASP A 456 28.35 10.82 -30.87
N VAL A 457 27.12 10.32 -30.75
CA VAL A 457 25.92 11.17 -30.63
C VAL A 457 25.80 11.70 -29.21
N ARG A 458 25.84 13.02 -29.06
CA ARG A 458 25.59 13.69 -27.79
C ARG A 458 24.11 13.60 -27.48
N GLN A 459 23.78 13.02 -26.33
CA GLN A 459 22.43 12.97 -25.85
C GLN A 459 21.97 14.35 -25.37
N THR A 460 20.77 14.74 -25.79
CA THR A 460 20.17 16.01 -25.40
C THR A 460 18.97 15.71 -24.48
N SER A 461 18.99 16.32 -23.30
CA SER A 461 17.85 16.29 -22.39
C SER A 461 16.84 17.38 -22.81
N TYR A 462 15.58 17.08 -22.68
CA TYR A 462 14.46 17.95 -23.02
C TYR A 462 13.55 18.11 -21.82
N ASP A 463 13.20 19.36 -21.51
CA ASP A 463 12.22 19.64 -20.46
C ASP A 463 10.81 19.41 -20.99
N VAL A 464 10.08 18.49 -20.38
CA VAL A 464 8.69 18.16 -20.70
C VAL A 464 7.82 18.35 -19.47
N GLN A 465 6.53 18.55 -19.71
CA GLN A 465 5.55 18.66 -18.62
C GLN A 465 4.24 17.98 -19.00
N LEU A 466 3.73 17.17 -18.12
CA LEU A 466 2.33 16.77 -18.09
C LEU A 466 1.56 17.90 -17.42
N LEU A 467 0.58 18.49 -18.10
CA LEU A 467 -0.11 19.68 -17.59
C LEU A 467 -1.26 19.28 -16.65
N PRO A 468 -1.59 20.13 -15.65
CA PRO A 468 -2.67 19.88 -14.68
C PRO A 468 -4.06 19.64 -15.30
N ALA A 469 -4.27 20.08 -16.54
CA ALA A 469 -5.52 19.86 -17.27
C ALA A 469 -5.68 18.43 -17.83
N SER A 470 -4.67 17.56 -17.65
CA SER A 470 -4.78 16.15 -17.98
C SER A 470 -5.78 15.47 -17.05
N ALA A 471 -6.69 14.64 -17.58
CA ALA A 471 -7.81 14.12 -16.81
C ALA A 471 -8.29 12.75 -17.32
N LEU A 472 -8.80 11.93 -16.43
CA LEU A 472 -9.66 10.80 -16.76
C LEU A 472 -11.02 11.31 -17.23
N VAL A 473 -11.57 10.73 -18.30
CA VAL A 473 -12.91 11.02 -18.82
C VAL A 473 -13.82 9.87 -18.43
N LEU A 474 -14.81 10.17 -17.61
CA LEU A 474 -15.76 9.22 -17.04
C LEU A 474 -16.98 9.02 -17.93
N GLY A 475 -17.66 7.89 -17.81
CA GLY A 475 -18.92 7.61 -18.50
C GLY A 475 -19.09 6.16 -18.94
N GLY A 476 -18.16 5.29 -18.58
CA GLY A 476 -18.28 3.85 -18.77
C GLY A 476 -19.12 3.19 -17.66
N THR A 477 -19.53 1.97 -17.93
CA THR A 477 -20.18 1.09 -16.97
C THR A 477 -19.28 -0.10 -16.70
N GLY A 478 -19.12 -0.45 -15.44
CA GLY A 478 -18.38 -1.66 -15.03
C GLY A 478 -19.11 -2.96 -15.43
N ALA A 479 -18.51 -4.08 -15.11
CA ALA A 479 -19.09 -5.41 -15.24
C ALA A 479 -18.86 -6.20 -13.94
N GLY A 480 -19.83 -7.01 -13.53
CA GLY A 480 -19.72 -7.77 -12.28
C GLY A 480 -19.54 -6.88 -11.07
N LEU A 481 -18.58 -7.17 -10.21
CA LEU A 481 -18.31 -6.39 -8.99
C LEU A 481 -17.91 -4.95 -9.28
N THR A 482 -17.30 -4.64 -10.42
CA THR A 482 -16.94 -3.26 -10.77
C THR A 482 -18.15 -2.35 -11.08
N THR A 483 -19.38 -2.89 -11.11
CA THR A 483 -20.61 -2.09 -11.19
C THR A 483 -21.06 -1.54 -9.84
N VAL A 484 -20.58 -2.12 -8.75
CA VAL A 484 -21.06 -1.82 -7.40
C VAL A 484 -20.77 -0.37 -6.99
N PRO A 485 -19.57 0.21 -7.22
CA PRO A 485 -19.31 1.60 -6.91
C PRO A 485 -20.29 2.58 -7.57
N ALA A 486 -20.65 2.33 -8.83
CA ALA A 486 -21.65 3.15 -9.51
C ALA A 486 -23.08 2.92 -8.96
N THR A 487 -23.39 1.70 -8.53
CA THR A 487 -24.65 1.38 -7.88
C THR A 487 -24.79 2.11 -6.54
N PHE A 488 -23.70 2.22 -5.78
CA PHE A 488 -23.66 2.85 -4.46
C PHE A 488 -23.47 4.39 -4.52
N ALA A 489 -23.31 4.95 -5.71
CA ALA A 489 -22.93 6.34 -5.90
C ALA A 489 -23.81 7.37 -5.19
N ASP A 490 -25.13 7.18 -5.21
CA ASP A 490 -26.09 8.08 -4.59
C ASP A 490 -26.45 7.68 -3.14
N GLY A 491 -25.70 6.73 -2.57
CA GLY A 491 -25.91 6.17 -1.24
C GLY A 491 -26.55 4.79 -1.29
N PHE A 492 -26.39 4.05 -0.22
CA PHE A 492 -26.88 2.67 -0.08
C PHE A 492 -27.15 2.34 1.38
N ASP A 493 -27.86 1.22 1.61
CA ASP A 493 -28.16 0.72 2.92
C ASP A 493 -27.25 -0.46 3.25
N VAL A 494 -26.61 -0.46 4.42
CA VAL A 494 -25.90 -1.61 4.98
C VAL A 494 -26.89 -2.35 5.90
N ILE A 495 -27.29 -3.54 5.46
CA ILE A 495 -28.28 -4.35 6.16
C ILE A 495 -27.55 -5.42 6.97
N LEU A 496 -27.76 -5.41 8.28
CA LEU A 496 -27.08 -6.27 9.24
C LEU A 496 -28.11 -7.08 10.04
N PRO A 497 -27.86 -8.37 10.31
CA PRO A 497 -28.64 -9.10 11.31
C PRO A 497 -28.21 -8.65 12.71
N THR A 498 -29.16 -8.56 13.65
CA THR A 498 -28.85 -8.28 15.07
C THR A 498 -27.86 -9.29 15.65
N ALA A 499 -27.82 -10.52 15.12
CA ALA A 499 -26.83 -11.54 15.48
C ALA A 499 -25.36 -11.11 15.23
N ALA A 500 -25.11 -10.11 14.37
CA ALA A 500 -23.76 -9.56 14.18
C ALA A 500 -23.21 -8.91 15.47
N LEU A 501 -24.06 -8.56 16.42
CA LEU A 501 -23.68 -8.03 17.74
C LEU A 501 -23.33 -9.12 18.76
N ASP A 502 -23.55 -10.40 18.45
CA ASP A 502 -23.15 -11.51 19.33
C ASP A 502 -21.64 -11.70 19.35
N ASP A 503 -20.99 -11.49 18.18
CA ASP A 503 -19.53 -11.43 18.03
C ASP A 503 -19.17 -10.24 17.11
N PRO A 504 -19.15 -9.02 17.68
CA PRO A 504 -19.00 -7.80 16.89
C PRO A 504 -17.63 -7.68 16.22
N THR A 505 -16.57 -8.21 16.84
CA THR A 505 -15.21 -8.14 16.28
C THR A 505 -15.09 -8.98 15.03
N VAL A 506 -15.52 -10.22 15.05
CA VAL A 506 -15.54 -11.12 13.88
C VAL A 506 -16.43 -10.56 12.77
N SER A 507 -17.60 -9.98 13.13
CA SER A 507 -18.51 -9.38 12.15
C SER A 507 -17.88 -8.14 11.48
N LEU A 508 -17.17 -7.30 12.25
CA LEU A 508 -16.50 -6.11 11.74
C LEU A 508 -15.27 -6.49 10.87
N ASP A 509 -14.47 -7.46 11.29
CA ASP A 509 -13.34 -7.97 10.50
C ASP A 509 -13.79 -8.48 9.12
N ALA A 510 -14.97 -9.11 9.04
CA ALA A 510 -15.52 -9.59 7.78
C ALA A 510 -16.17 -8.47 6.93
N LEU A 511 -16.83 -7.50 7.56
CA LEU A 511 -17.60 -6.45 6.88
C LEU A 511 -16.71 -5.31 6.36
N VAL A 512 -15.81 -4.81 7.21
CA VAL A 512 -15.14 -3.53 7.02
C VAL A 512 -14.25 -3.49 5.77
N PRO A 513 -13.43 -4.49 5.46
CA PRO A 513 -12.63 -4.48 4.24
C PRO A 513 -13.49 -4.41 2.98
N THR A 514 -14.62 -5.15 2.96
CA THR A 514 -15.56 -5.10 1.83
C THR A 514 -16.26 -3.75 1.75
N LEU A 515 -16.68 -3.21 2.89
CA LEU A 515 -17.28 -1.88 2.94
C LEU A 515 -16.31 -0.81 2.40
N ALA A 516 -15.05 -0.84 2.83
CA ALA A 516 -14.01 0.06 2.36
C ALA A 516 -13.80 0.00 0.85
N GLU A 517 -13.79 -1.21 0.27
CA GLU A 517 -13.53 -1.43 -1.15
C GLU A 517 -14.64 -0.87 -2.06
N PHE A 518 -15.90 -0.98 -1.64
CA PHE A 518 -17.04 -0.64 -2.51
C PHE A 518 -17.71 0.69 -2.22
N SER A 519 -17.65 1.20 -0.97
CA SER A 519 -18.42 2.39 -0.62
C SER A 519 -17.77 3.69 -1.06
N GLY A 520 -16.45 3.76 -1.12
CA GLY A 520 -15.77 5.04 -1.09
C GLY A 520 -16.11 5.81 0.19
N TRP A 521 -15.14 6.38 0.85
CA TRP A 521 -15.32 7.07 2.14
C TRP A 521 -16.22 8.31 2.10
N ARG A 522 -16.63 8.76 0.91
CA ARG A 522 -17.48 9.95 0.67
C ARG A 522 -18.96 9.60 0.45
N ARG A 523 -19.35 8.35 0.62
CA ARG A 523 -20.70 7.91 0.27
C ARG A 523 -21.67 8.02 1.44
N ASN A 524 -22.91 8.37 1.12
CA ASN A 524 -24.00 8.38 2.09
C ASN A 524 -24.46 6.94 2.34
N THR A 525 -24.11 6.39 3.49
CA THR A 525 -24.41 5.03 3.93
C THR A 525 -25.37 5.07 5.10
N ALA A 526 -26.44 4.30 5.07
CA ALA A 526 -27.32 4.09 6.22
C ALA A 526 -27.13 2.66 6.74
N PHE A 527 -27.29 2.45 8.04
CA PHE A 527 -27.23 1.13 8.67
C PHE A 527 -28.63 0.75 9.13
N ASP A 528 -29.13 -0.38 8.63
CA ASP A 528 -30.43 -0.94 8.96
C ASP A 528 -30.26 -2.32 9.58
N TRP A 529 -30.97 -2.59 10.67
CA TRP A 529 -30.85 -3.84 11.41
C TRP A 529 -32.09 -4.70 11.20
N ASP A 530 -31.86 -6.00 10.89
CA ASP A 530 -32.91 -7.00 10.60
C ASP A 530 -33.94 -6.55 9.53
N ALA A 531 -33.50 -5.65 8.64
CA ALA A 531 -34.35 -5.11 7.60
C ALA A 531 -34.30 -5.96 6.32
N ALA A 532 -35.36 -5.96 5.56
CA ALA A 532 -35.35 -6.47 4.18
C ALA A 532 -34.78 -5.40 3.24
N PRO A 533 -34.12 -5.78 2.11
CA PRO A 533 -33.69 -4.85 1.09
C PRO A 533 -34.79 -3.89 0.64
N SER A 534 -34.52 -2.59 0.75
CA SER A 534 -35.47 -1.52 0.42
C SER A 534 -35.46 -1.15 -1.07
N ALA A 535 -35.97 0.03 -1.41
CA ALA A 535 -35.88 0.58 -2.76
C ALA A 535 -34.49 1.18 -3.08
N ARG A 536 -33.61 1.31 -2.11
CA ARG A 536 -32.22 1.78 -2.30
C ARG A 536 -31.28 0.61 -2.61
N PRO A 537 -30.15 0.86 -3.27
CA PRO A 537 -29.06 -0.11 -3.34
C PRO A 537 -28.64 -0.56 -1.93
N PHE A 538 -28.14 -1.77 -1.80
CA PHE A 538 -27.83 -2.33 -0.48
C PHE A 538 -26.55 -3.17 -0.48
N LEU A 539 -25.90 -3.20 0.68
CA LEU A 539 -24.93 -4.21 1.10
C LEU A 539 -25.57 -5.03 2.21
N LEU A 540 -25.84 -6.30 1.95
CA LEU A 540 -26.40 -7.24 2.90
C LEU A 540 -25.27 -8.09 3.49
N PHE A 541 -25.15 -8.07 4.80
CA PHE A 541 -24.20 -8.90 5.55
C PHE A 541 -24.92 -10.07 6.22
N GLY A 542 -24.45 -11.29 6.00
CA GLY A 542 -25.01 -12.52 6.56
C GLY A 542 -25.70 -13.41 5.53
N ASP A 543 -26.77 -14.09 5.97
CA ASP A 543 -27.49 -15.04 5.14
C ASP A 543 -28.32 -14.37 4.04
N THR A 544 -28.40 -15.05 2.90
CA THR A 544 -29.16 -14.55 1.76
C THR A 544 -30.66 -14.79 1.95
N PRO A 545 -31.51 -13.74 1.97
CA PRO A 545 -32.96 -13.90 2.01
C PRO A 545 -33.52 -14.66 0.80
N PRO A 546 -34.58 -15.46 0.97
CA PRO A 546 -35.11 -16.32 -0.09
C PRO A 546 -35.66 -15.55 -1.31
N GLU A 547 -35.99 -14.28 -1.16
CA GLU A 547 -36.47 -13.41 -2.25
C GLU A 547 -35.34 -12.92 -3.18
N LEU A 548 -34.11 -13.04 -2.75
CA LEU A 548 -32.95 -12.75 -3.59
C LEU A 548 -32.52 -13.99 -4.36
N SER A 549 -32.01 -13.78 -5.55
CA SER A 549 -31.50 -14.87 -6.40
C SER A 549 -29.97 -14.75 -6.51
N PRO A 550 -29.23 -15.28 -5.52
CA PRO A 550 -27.78 -15.21 -5.54
C PRO A 550 -27.22 -16.16 -6.62
N LEU A 551 -26.08 -15.81 -7.17
CA LEU A 551 -25.36 -16.69 -8.09
C LEU A 551 -24.78 -17.90 -7.35
N VAL A 552 -24.35 -17.69 -6.13
CA VAL A 552 -23.74 -18.68 -5.24
C VAL A 552 -24.57 -18.81 -3.98
N THR A 553 -24.98 -20.01 -3.64
CA THR A 553 -25.72 -20.31 -2.41
C THR A 553 -24.77 -20.87 -1.36
N VAL A 554 -24.84 -20.32 -0.16
CA VAL A 554 -24.07 -20.78 1.01
C VAL A 554 -25.04 -21.39 2.02
N ALA A 555 -24.82 -22.65 2.38
CA ALA A 555 -25.58 -23.35 3.40
C ALA A 555 -24.73 -24.43 4.06
N ASP A 556 -24.74 -24.46 5.39
CA ASP A 556 -24.06 -25.48 6.21
C ASP A 556 -22.57 -25.71 5.82
N GLY A 557 -21.82 -24.64 5.54
CA GLY A 557 -20.43 -24.73 5.11
C GLY A 557 -20.24 -25.29 3.69
N ARG A 558 -21.33 -25.41 2.92
CA ARG A 558 -21.33 -25.81 1.53
C ARG A 558 -21.67 -24.64 0.63
N ILE A 559 -20.88 -24.47 -0.42
CA ILE A 559 -21.09 -23.42 -1.42
C ILE A 559 -21.45 -24.09 -2.74
N THR A 560 -22.60 -23.74 -3.28
CA THR A 560 -23.13 -24.33 -4.50
C THR A 560 -23.57 -23.25 -5.51
N SER A 561 -23.35 -23.55 -6.78
CA SER A 561 -23.81 -22.76 -7.93
C SER A 561 -23.94 -23.68 -9.13
N THR A 562 -24.39 -23.18 -10.27
CA THR A 562 -24.39 -23.96 -11.52
C THR A 562 -22.96 -24.33 -11.90
N GLY A 563 -22.62 -25.62 -11.73
CA GLY A 563 -21.28 -26.15 -12.03
C GLY A 563 -20.23 -25.98 -10.93
N LEU A 564 -20.61 -25.46 -9.75
CA LEU A 564 -19.76 -25.37 -8.57
C LEU A 564 -20.42 -26.09 -7.39
N ASP A 565 -19.65 -26.94 -6.75
CA ASP A 565 -20.02 -27.60 -5.49
C ASP A 565 -18.78 -27.71 -4.60
N ILE A 566 -18.69 -26.84 -3.62
CA ILE A 566 -17.65 -26.85 -2.59
C ILE A 566 -18.30 -27.33 -1.30
N SER A 567 -18.09 -28.58 -0.94
CA SER A 567 -18.71 -29.21 0.22
C SER A 567 -17.95 -29.04 1.54
N THR A 568 -16.77 -28.41 1.51
CA THR A 568 -15.91 -28.20 2.68
C THR A 568 -15.27 -26.81 2.66
N PHE A 569 -16.10 -25.79 2.69
CA PHE A 569 -15.63 -24.42 2.89
C PHE A 569 -15.72 -24.10 4.37
N ALA A 570 -14.60 -24.29 5.09
CA ALA A 570 -14.59 -24.23 6.54
C ALA A 570 -14.63 -22.79 7.07
N GLN A 571 -13.91 -21.90 6.42
CA GLN A 571 -13.87 -20.46 6.76
C GLN A 571 -13.56 -19.62 5.54
N GLY A 572 -13.99 -18.37 5.55
CA GLY A 572 -13.75 -17.40 4.51
C GLY A 572 -14.95 -16.49 4.27
N LEU A 573 -14.93 -15.78 3.15
CA LEU A 573 -15.92 -14.77 2.79
C LEU A 573 -16.46 -15.04 1.39
N VAL A 574 -17.78 -14.96 1.23
CA VAL A 574 -18.44 -15.00 -0.08
C VAL A 574 -19.01 -13.62 -0.36
N VAL A 575 -18.48 -12.95 -1.39
CA VAL A 575 -18.92 -11.63 -1.83
C VAL A 575 -19.49 -11.76 -3.24
N GLN A 576 -20.73 -11.32 -3.44
CA GLN A 576 -21.41 -11.46 -4.73
C GLN A 576 -22.40 -10.34 -5.00
N THR A 577 -22.50 -9.95 -6.28
CA THR A 577 -23.57 -9.06 -6.71
C THR A 577 -24.89 -9.82 -6.76
N VAL A 578 -25.96 -9.12 -6.39
CA VAL A 578 -27.32 -9.66 -6.46
C VAL A 578 -28.28 -8.59 -6.96
N ARG A 579 -29.38 -9.04 -7.55
CA ARG A 579 -30.49 -8.16 -7.92
C ARG A 579 -31.76 -8.64 -7.23
N SER A 580 -32.44 -7.72 -6.54
CA SER A 580 -33.84 -7.89 -6.19
C SER A 580 -34.72 -7.54 -7.39
N GLN A 581 -36.04 -7.63 -7.25
CA GLN A 581 -36.97 -7.23 -8.31
C GLN A 581 -36.84 -5.74 -8.70
N THR A 582 -36.33 -4.91 -7.79
CA THR A 582 -36.30 -3.44 -7.93
C THR A 582 -34.92 -2.83 -7.81
N GLN A 583 -33.95 -3.51 -7.18
CA GLN A 583 -32.64 -2.94 -6.86
C GLN A 583 -31.49 -3.93 -7.08
N ALA A 584 -30.29 -3.37 -7.27
CA ALA A 584 -29.04 -4.11 -7.25
C ALA A 584 -28.36 -3.96 -5.89
N GLY A 585 -27.68 -5.00 -5.43
CA GLY A 585 -26.95 -5.01 -4.17
C GLY A 585 -25.73 -5.91 -4.19
N LEU A 586 -25.06 -5.89 -3.06
CA LEU A 586 -23.93 -6.74 -2.73
C LEU A 586 -24.32 -7.61 -1.53
N ILE A 587 -24.00 -8.90 -1.58
CA ILE A 587 -24.14 -9.78 -0.42
C ILE A 587 -22.75 -10.17 0.04
N VAL A 588 -22.53 -10.08 1.34
CA VAL A 588 -21.33 -10.47 2.05
C VAL A 588 -21.71 -11.56 3.06
N THR A 589 -21.38 -12.80 2.76
CA THR A 589 -21.70 -13.95 3.62
C THR A 589 -20.42 -14.50 4.24
N PRO A 590 -20.16 -14.27 5.54
CA PRO A 590 -19.06 -14.89 6.25
C PRO A 590 -19.33 -16.39 6.45
N VAL A 591 -18.28 -17.20 6.41
CA VAL A 591 -18.33 -18.64 6.68
C VAL A 591 -17.21 -18.95 7.68
N GLY A 592 -17.59 -19.47 8.85
CA GLY A 592 -16.64 -19.63 9.95
C GLY A 592 -16.15 -18.29 10.48
N GLU A 593 -14.88 -18.19 10.78
CA GLU A 593 -14.20 -16.96 11.20
C GLU A 593 -13.31 -16.46 10.04
N PRO A 594 -13.84 -15.64 9.11
CA PRO A 594 -13.04 -15.09 8.02
C PRO A 594 -11.98 -14.12 8.58
N GLY A 595 -10.78 -14.16 8.01
CA GLY A 595 -9.75 -13.18 8.33
C GLY A 595 -10.04 -11.81 7.71
N PRO A 596 -9.31 -10.76 8.10
CA PRO A 596 -9.47 -9.39 7.60
C PRO A 596 -8.96 -9.22 6.15
N ASP A 597 -8.19 -10.17 5.65
CA ASP A 597 -7.61 -10.09 4.30
C ASP A 597 -8.68 -10.24 3.22
N VAL A 598 -9.04 -9.14 2.60
CA VAL A 598 -9.92 -9.10 1.43
C VAL A 598 -9.06 -8.80 0.20
N PRO A 599 -8.85 -9.80 -0.69
CA PRO A 599 -8.06 -9.58 -1.90
C PRO A 599 -8.74 -8.64 -2.88
N ASP A 600 -7.97 -8.10 -3.81
CA ASP A 600 -8.49 -7.26 -4.88
C ASP A 600 -9.68 -7.92 -5.58
N TYR A 601 -10.80 -7.22 -5.62
CA TYR A 601 -11.95 -7.63 -6.39
C TYR A 601 -11.75 -7.21 -7.85
N GLY A 602 -11.83 -8.15 -8.75
CA GLY A 602 -11.72 -7.88 -10.17
C GLY A 602 -13.08 -7.64 -10.82
N ARG A 603 -13.23 -8.19 -12.03
CA ARG A 603 -14.47 -8.12 -12.84
C ARG A 603 -15.44 -9.26 -12.54
N GLU A 604 -15.24 -9.94 -11.48
CA GLU A 604 -16.02 -11.11 -11.09
C GLU A 604 -17.45 -10.73 -10.71
N VAL A 605 -18.37 -11.66 -10.86
CA VAL A 605 -19.75 -11.53 -10.37
C VAL A 605 -19.86 -12.00 -8.93
N ALA A 606 -19.06 -12.99 -8.57
CA ALA A 606 -18.94 -13.47 -7.21
C ALA A 606 -17.49 -13.85 -6.92
N ARG A 607 -17.02 -13.60 -5.71
CA ARG A 607 -15.71 -13.98 -5.23
C ARG A 607 -15.80 -14.71 -3.91
N LEU A 608 -15.12 -15.83 -3.85
CA LEU A 608 -14.96 -16.63 -2.65
C LEU A 608 -13.53 -16.45 -2.16
N VAL A 609 -13.38 -15.94 -0.98
CA VAL A 609 -12.11 -15.71 -0.31
C VAL A 609 -12.02 -16.71 0.83
N ALA A 610 -11.00 -17.55 0.81
CA ALA A 610 -10.76 -18.53 1.86
C ALA A 610 -9.26 -18.51 2.21
N ASP A 611 -8.91 -19.13 3.31
CA ASP A 611 -7.53 -19.50 3.59
C ASP A 611 -7.05 -20.48 2.52
N GLY A 612 -6.42 -19.97 1.48
CA GLY A 612 -6.00 -20.76 0.33
C GLY A 612 -6.28 -20.06 -1.01
N PRO A 613 -6.36 -20.83 -2.11
CA PRO A 613 -6.62 -20.25 -3.42
C PRO A 613 -8.02 -19.63 -3.47
N SER A 614 -8.09 -18.37 -3.88
CA SER A 614 -9.36 -17.70 -4.15
C SER A 614 -10.09 -18.40 -5.31
N VAL A 615 -11.40 -18.55 -5.20
CA VAL A 615 -12.23 -19.10 -6.24
C VAL A 615 -13.09 -18.00 -6.82
N ILE A 616 -13.03 -17.80 -8.13
CA ILE A 616 -13.80 -16.78 -8.84
C ILE A 616 -14.90 -17.50 -9.63
N VAL A 617 -16.12 -17.00 -9.53
CA VAL A 617 -17.24 -17.43 -10.35
C VAL A 617 -17.63 -16.26 -11.26
N ASN A 618 -17.48 -16.44 -12.56
CA ASN A 618 -17.88 -15.43 -13.54
C ASN A 618 -19.38 -15.45 -13.82
N ALA A 619 -19.86 -14.50 -14.64
CA ALA A 619 -21.27 -14.36 -14.99
C ALA A 619 -21.87 -15.61 -15.67
N ASP A 620 -21.03 -16.45 -16.30
CA ASP A 620 -21.43 -17.68 -16.97
C ASP A 620 -21.48 -18.89 -16.02
N GLY A 621 -21.21 -18.66 -14.72
CA GLY A 621 -21.09 -19.74 -13.72
C GLY A 621 -19.80 -20.58 -13.85
N ARG A 622 -18.84 -20.13 -14.66
CA ARG A 622 -17.55 -20.81 -14.78
C ARG A 622 -16.68 -20.48 -13.57
N VAL A 623 -16.13 -21.51 -12.99
CA VAL A 623 -15.17 -21.40 -11.89
C VAL A 623 -13.77 -21.22 -12.47
N VAL A 624 -13.13 -20.12 -12.09
CA VAL A 624 -11.72 -19.87 -12.35
C VAL A 624 -11.02 -19.86 -10.99
N SER A 625 -10.22 -20.89 -10.71
CA SER A 625 -9.38 -20.86 -9.52
C SER A 625 -8.18 -19.93 -9.78
N VAL A 626 -8.05 -18.88 -8.98
CA VAL A 626 -6.86 -18.05 -8.97
C VAL A 626 -5.96 -18.57 -7.85
N PRO A 627 -4.71 -18.97 -8.15
CA PRO A 627 -3.78 -19.32 -7.09
C PRO A 627 -3.62 -18.13 -6.16
N ALA A 628 -3.70 -18.37 -4.85
CA ALA A 628 -3.39 -17.35 -3.86
C ALA A 628 -2.06 -16.71 -4.23
N VAL A 629 -2.04 -15.40 -4.39
CA VAL A 629 -0.79 -14.64 -4.41
C VAL A 629 -0.18 -14.88 -3.02
N ARG A 630 0.78 -15.77 -2.93
CA ARG A 630 1.57 -15.88 -1.70
C ARG A 630 2.17 -14.50 -1.50
N ALA A 631 1.76 -13.81 -0.44
CA ALA A 631 2.60 -12.78 0.13
C ALA A 631 3.96 -13.45 0.30
N GLU A 632 4.95 -13.02 -0.47
CA GLU A 632 6.32 -13.44 -0.26
C GLU A 632 6.65 -12.97 1.15
N SER A 633 6.57 -13.91 2.10
CA SER A 633 7.15 -13.73 3.42
C SER A 633 8.64 -13.53 3.15
N GLY A 634 9.06 -12.26 3.11
CA GLY A 634 10.45 -11.88 3.00
C GLY A 634 11.21 -12.54 4.14
N GLY A 635 12.05 -13.50 3.79
CA GLY A 635 13.02 -14.09 4.69
C GLY A 635 14.20 -13.14 4.94
#